data_3612ddef7382d7303736d06620e1c1f0
#
_entry.id   3612ddef7382d7303736d06620e1c1f0
#
_cell.length_a   1.000
_cell.length_b   1.000
_cell.length_c   1.000
_cell.angle_alpha   90.00
_cell.angle_beta   90.00
_cell.angle_gamma   90.00
#
_symmetry.space_group_name_H-M   'P 1'
#
loop_
_entity.id
_entity.type
_entity.pdbx_description
1 polymer ?
#
loop_
_entity_poly.entity_id
_entity_poly.type
_entity_poly.pdbx_seq_one_letter_code
_entity_poly.pdbx_strand_id
1 'polypeptide(L)'
;MRFFVKAQMDVEAANALARQGKLGSTIQSILEELKPEAAYFVADEGMRTAYLIVNMDDPSEIPALAEPWFLAFNASIDAQPAMVAEDLAKAGPDIERADKKYG
;
A
#
# COMPACT_ATOMS: atom_id res chain seq x y z
N MET A 1 9.04 -7.03 7.16
CA MET A 1 7.64 -7.48 7.16
C MET A 1 6.89 -6.84 6.00
N ARG A 2 6.16 -7.64 5.23
CA ARG A 2 5.43 -7.15 4.06
C ARG A 2 4.12 -6.49 4.45
N PHE A 3 3.80 -5.40 3.76
CA PHE A 3 2.50 -4.74 3.86
C PHE A 3 1.88 -4.63 2.48
N PHE A 4 0.61 -4.95 2.40
CA PHE A 4 -0.22 -4.69 1.23
C PHE A 4 -0.85 -3.31 1.42
N VAL A 5 -0.55 -2.41 0.49
CA VAL A 5 -0.93 -1.00 0.61
C VAL A 5 -1.83 -0.59 -0.54
N LYS A 6 -2.94 0.07 -0.22
CA LYS A 6 -3.80 0.73 -1.20
C LYS A 6 -3.68 2.23 -0.98
N ALA A 7 -3.18 2.94 -1.98
CA ALA A 7 -3.12 4.40 -1.98
C ALA A 7 -4.10 4.91 -3.02
N GLN A 8 -5.24 5.41 -2.58
CA GLN A 8 -6.28 5.92 -3.46
C GLN A 8 -6.21 7.43 -3.53
N MET A 9 -5.96 7.95 -4.73
CA MET A 9 -5.75 9.37 -4.97
C MET A 9 -7.09 10.08 -5.13
N ASP A 10 -7.20 11.29 -4.56
CA ASP A 10 -8.34 12.15 -4.80
C ASP A 10 -8.41 12.52 -6.28
N VAL A 11 -9.60 12.44 -6.86
CA VAL A 11 -9.80 12.69 -8.29
C VAL A 11 -9.29 14.08 -8.69
N GLU A 12 -9.70 15.10 -7.97
CA GLU A 12 -9.34 16.48 -8.32
C GLU A 12 -7.86 16.78 -8.10
N ALA A 13 -7.29 16.30 -7.00
CA ALA A 13 -5.87 16.52 -6.72
C ALA A 13 -4.99 15.87 -7.79
N ALA A 14 -5.30 14.64 -8.17
CA ALA A 14 -4.55 13.94 -9.21
C ALA A 14 -4.77 14.59 -10.59
N ASN A 15 -6.00 15.01 -10.89
CA ASN A 15 -6.29 15.72 -12.15
C ASN A 15 -5.49 17.03 -12.25
N ALA A 16 -5.38 17.77 -11.16
CA ALA A 16 -4.62 19.01 -11.13
C ALA A 16 -3.15 18.77 -11.50
N LEU A 17 -2.54 17.73 -10.92
CA LEU A 17 -1.17 17.35 -11.26
C LEU A 17 -1.04 16.86 -12.71
N ALA A 18 -2.02 16.10 -13.18
CA ALA A 18 -2.04 15.62 -14.57
C ALA A 18 -2.07 16.80 -15.56
N ARG A 19 -2.90 17.81 -15.30
CA ARG A 19 -3.00 19.00 -16.15
C ARG A 19 -1.70 19.81 -16.16
N GLN A 20 -0.95 19.78 -15.07
CA GLN A 20 0.36 20.43 -14.97
C GLN A 20 1.49 19.61 -15.58
N GLY A 21 1.21 18.40 -16.03
CA GLY A 21 2.21 17.46 -16.53
C GLY A 21 3.11 16.88 -15.43
N LYS A 22 2.64 16.90 -14.19
CA LYS A 22 3.44 16.48 -13.01
C LYS A 22 2.97 15.19 -12.36
N LEU A 23 1.89 14.57 -12.84
CA LEU A 23 1.35 13.36 -12.22
C LEU A 23 2.38 12.23 -12.23
N GLY A 24 2.92 11.92 -13.40
CA GLY A 24 3.87 10.81 -13.56
C GLY A 24 5.15 11.02 -12.77
N SER A 25 5.73 12.23 -12.82
CA SER A 25 6.98 12.51 -12.10
C SER A 25 6.79 12.48 -10.58
N THR A 26 5.63 12.89 -10.09
CA THR A 26 5.32 12.84 -8.66
C THR A 26 5.21 11.39 -8.18
N ILE A 27 4.49 10.54 -8.93
CA ILE A 27 4.40 9.11 -8.63
C ILE A 27 5.80 8.47 -8.66
N GLN A 28 6.58 8.78 -9.70
CA GLN A 28 7.94 8.26 -9.85
C GLN A 28 8.80 8.60 -8.64
N SER A 29 8.74 9.85 -8.19
CA SER A 29 9.49 10.33 -7.03
C SER A 29 9.12 9.53 -5.76
N ILE A 30 7.84 9.30 -5.53
CA ILE A 30 7.39 8.52 -4.38
C ILE A 30 7.88 7.08 -4.47
N LEU A 31 7.78 6.46 -5.64
CA LEU A 31 8.25 5.08 -5.82
C LEU A 31 9.77 4.95 -5.60
N GLU A 32 10.54 5.97 -6.01
CA GLU A 32 11.99 5.98 -5.79
C GLU A 32 12.33 6.05 -4.30
N GLU A 33 11.54 6.75 -3.50
CA GLU A 33 11.73 6.82 -2.06
C GLU A 33 11.32 5.51 -1.37
N LEU A 34 10.15 4.97 -1.73
CA LEU A 34 9.57 3.81 -1.05
C LEU A 34 10.21 2.49 -1.47
N LYS A 35 10.69 2.41 -2.70
CA LYS A 35 11.28 1.19 -3.28
C LYS A 35 10.41 -0.03 -3.01
N PRO A 36 9.14 -0.02 -3.47
CA PRO A 36 8.25 -1.15 -3.22
C PRO A 36 8.74 -2.41 -3.93
N GLU A 37 8.42 -3.56 -3.35
CA GLU A 37 8.68 -4.86 -3.97
C GLU A 37 7.88 -5.02 -5.25
N ALA A 38 6.65 -4.48 -5.27
CA ALA A 38 5.77 -4.46 -6.44
C ALA A 38 4.86 -3.24 -6.37
N ALA A 39 4.47 -2.72 -7.52
CA ALA A 39 3.55 -1.58 -7.63
C ALA A 39 2.64 -1.79 -8.84
N TYR A 40 1.33 -1.63 -8.63
CA TYR A 40 0.31 -1.73 -9.68
C TYR A 40 -0.60 -0.53 -9.59
N PHE A 41 -1.03 -0.03 -10.76
CA PHE A 41 -1.91 1.13 -10.84
C PHE A 41 -3.20 0.73 -11.53
N VAL A 42 -4.32 1.06 -10.90
CA VAL A 42 -5.65 0.70 -11.38
C VAL A 42 -6.61 1.87 -11.19
N ALA A 43 -7.78 1.77 -11.82
CA ALA A 43 -8.90 2.67 -11.58
C ALA A 43 -9.87 1.95 -10.65
N ASP A 44 -9.65 2.08 -9.35
CA ASP A 44 -10.48 1.43 -8.34
C ASP A 44 -11.60 2.38 -7.93
N GLU A 45 -12.83 1.94 -8.08
CA GLU A 45 -14.02 2.80 -7.85
C GLU A 45 -13.98 4.08 -8.69
N GLY A 46 -13.38 4.01 -9.88
CA GLY A 46 -13.25 5.16 -10.76
C GLY A 46 -12.18 6.16 -10.38
N MET A 47 -11.34 5.85 -9.41
CA MET A 47 -10.28 6.73 -8.93
C MET A 47 -8.90 6.11 -9.17
N ARG A 48 -7.91 6.94 -9.51
CA ARG A 48 -6.53 6.48 -9.65
C ARG A 48 -6.07 5.89 -8.34
N THR A 49 -5.59 4.65 -8.38
CA THR A 49 -5.21 3.91 -7.18
C THR A 49 -3.91 3.16 -7.41
N ALA A 50 -3.02 3.24 -6.44
CA ALA A 50 -1.80 2.44 -6.43
C ALA A 50 -1.95 1.30 -5.43
N TYR A 51 -1.64 0.08 -5.86
CA TYR A 51 -1.51 -1.07 -4.98
C TYR A 51 -0.03 -1.42 -4.88
N LEU A 52 0.49 -1.44 -3.67
CA LEU A 52 1.92 -1.61 -3.44
C LEU A 52 2.17 -2.75 -2.47
N ILE A 53 3.29 -3.43 -2.66
CA ILE A 53 3.85 -4.31 -1.64
C ILE A 53 5.11 -3.63 -1.13
N VAL A 54 5.10 -3.26 0.15
CA VAL A 54 6.25 -2.59 0.77
C VAL A 54 6.72 -3.36 1.99
N ASN A 55 7.99 -3.23 2.30
CA ASN A 55 8.58 -3.82 3.51
C ASN A 55 8.77 -2.74 4.55
N MET A 56 8.27 -2.99 5.76
CA MET A 56 8.48 -2.13 6.92
C MET A 56 8.77 -3.01 8.13
N ASP A 57 9.73 -2.61 8.94
CA ASP A 57 10.13 -3.36 10.12
C ASP A 57 9.62 -2.74 11.41
N ASP A 58 9.26 -1.47 11.36
CA ASP A 58 8.90 -0.69 12.55
C ASP A 58 7.70 0.21 12.25
N PRO A 59 6.72 0.31 13.18
CA PRO A 59 5.56 1.18 12.97
C PRO A 59 5.90 2.65 12.71
N SER A 60 7.07 3.11 13.15
CA SER A 60 7.52 4.49 12.90
C SER A 60 7.80 4.77 11.42
N GLU A 61 7.85 3.75 10.57
CA GLU A 61 8.03 3.90 9.13
C GLU A 61 6.71 4.20 8.40
N ILE A 62 5.57 4.11 9.08
CA ILE A 62 4.26 4.38 8.47
C ILE A 62 4.18 5.79 7.88
N PRO A 63 4.62 6.85 8.56
CA PRO A 63 4.58 8.19 7.96
C PRO A 63 5.43 8.33 6.70
N ALA A 64 6.58 7.68 6.65
CA ALA A 64 7.40 7.68 5.43
C ALA A 64 6.68 7.04 4.25
N LEU A 65 5.87 6.02 4.52
CA LEU A 65 5.03 5.38 3.50
C LEU A 65 3.87 6.29 3.09
N ALA A 66 3.13 6.81 4.06
CA ALA A 66 1.82 7.41 3.82
C ALA A 66 1.85 8.90 3.47
N GLU A 67 2.71 9.68 4.13
CA GLU A 67 2.71 11.13 3.97
C GLU A 67 2.94 11.64 2.54
N PRO A 68 3.83 11.03 1.74
CA PRO A 68 3.96 11.46 0.35
C PRO A 68 2.65 11.38 -0.44
N TRP A 69 1.87 10.34 -0.22
CA TRP A 69 0.57 10.16 -0.87
C TRP A 69 -0.48 11.13 -0.33
N PHE A 70 -0.52 11.31 0.98
CA PHE A 70 -1.43 12.25 1.61
C PHE A 70 -1.23 13.66 1.07
N LEU A 71 0.01 14.13 1.07
CA LEU A 71 0.33 15.50 0.72
C LEU A 71 0.27 15.75 -0.79
N ALA A 72 0.76 14.82 -1.60
CA ALA A 72 0.77 15.01 -3.05
C ALA A 72 -0.60 14.86 -3.68
N PHE A 73 -1.42 13.93 -3.20
CA PHE A 73 -2.65 13.53 -3.87
C PHE A 73 -3.91 13.61 -3.03
N ASN A 74 -3.84 14.11 -1.82
CA ASN A 74 -4.99 14.04 -0.90
C ASN A 74 -5.50 12.58 -0.81
N ALA A 75 -4.59 11.64 -0.82
CA ALA A 75 -4.92 10.23 -0.91
C ALA A 75 -5.42 9.67 0.42
N SER A 76 -6.16 8.58 0.34
CA SER A 76 -6.42 7.71 1.47
C SER A 76 -5.44 6.54 1.39
N ILE A 77 -4.97 6.07 2.54
CA ILE A 77 -4.05 4.95 2.65
C ILE A 77 -4.67 3.85 3.49
N ASP A 78 -4.64 2.64 2.97
CA ASP A 78 -4.98 1.43 3.70
C ASP A 78 -3.76 0.51 3.63
N ALA A 79 -3.17 0.19 4.77
CA ALA A 79 -1.96 -0.64 4.83
C ALA A 79 -2.20 -1.81 5.78
N GLN A 80 -2.04 -3.02 5.26
CA GLN A 80 -2.28 -4.25 6.00
C GLN A 80 -1.04 -5.14 5.98
N PRO A 81 -0.68 -5.74 7.12
CA PRO A 81 0.35 -6.78 7.11
C PRO A 81 -0.09 -7.92 6.18
N ALA A 82 0.82 -8.38 5.34
CA ALA A 82 0.51 -9.41 4.36
C ALA A 82 1.37 -10.64 4.60
N MET A 83 0.74 -11.81 4.47
CA MET A 83 1.42 -13.09 4.56
C MET A 83 1.64 -13.65 3.16
N VAL A 84 2.80 -14.27 2.96
CA VAL A 84 3.00 -15.17 1.83
C VAL A 84 2.66 -16.60 2.27
N ALA A 85 2.59 -17.53 1.33
CA ALA A 85 2.22 -18.91 1.62
C ALA A 85 3.08 -19.54 2.71
N GLU A 86 4.38 -19.21 2.74
CA GLU A 86 5.30 -19.69 3.74
C GLU A 86 4.94 -19.23 5.16
N ASP A 87 4.50 -17.98 5.30
CA ASP A 87 4.06 -17.45 6.59
C ASP A 87 2.80 -18.18 7.05
N LEU A 88 1.89 -18.43 6.13
CA LEU A 88 0.65 -19.15 6.45
C LEU A 88 0.95 -20.58 6.88
N ALA A 89 1.92 -21.22 6.26
CA ALA A 89 2.35 -22.56 6.66
C ALA A 89 2.88 -22.58 8.09
N LYS A 90 3.63 -21.55 8.50
CA LYS A 90 4.11 -21.42 9.89
C LYS A 90 2.99 -21.25 10.89
N ALA A 91 1.85 -20.74 10.46
CA ALA A 91 0.68 -20.53 11.32
C ALA A 91 -0.17 -21.79 11.48
N GLY A 92 0.16 -22.88 10.78
CA GLY A 92 -0.58 -24.13 10.84
C GLY A 92 -0.89 -24.64 12.25
N PRO A 93 0.11 -24.73 13.16
CA PRO A 93 -0.13 -25.16 14.52
C PRO A 93 -1.14 -24.31 15.28
N ASP A 94 -1.16 -23.00 15.06
CA ASP A 94 -2.13 -22.10 15.70
C ASP A 94 -3.54 -22.32 15.16
N ILE A 95 -3.65 -22.53 13.85
CA ILE A 95 -4.93 -22.83 13.20
C ILE A 95 -5.50 -24.14 13.74
N GLU A 96 -4.66 -25.15 13.83
CA GLU A 96 -5.04 -26.46 14.36
C GLU A 96 -5.50 -26.37 15.82
N ARG A 97 -4.81 -25.58 16.63
CA ARG A 97 -5.17 -25.35 18.02
C ARG A 97 -6.54 -24.66 18.14
N ALA A 98 -6.78 -23.66 17.27
CA ALA A 98 -8.07 -22.96 17.23
C ALA A 98 -9.20 -23.91 16.80
N ASP A 99 -8.95 -24.78 15.83
CA ASP A 99 -9.92 -25.78 15.38
C ASP A 99 -10.32 -26.71 16.52
N LYS A 100 -9.36 -27.19 17.30
CA LYS A 100 -9.63 -28.06 18.44
C LYS A 100 -10.49 -27.39 19.50
N LYS A 101 -10.39 -26.10 19.67
CA LYS A 101 -11.11 -25.35 20.70
C LYS A 101 -12.46 -24.83 20.21
N TYR A 102 -12.54 -24.38 18.97
CA TYR A 102 -13.71 -23.67 18.44
C TYR A 102 -14.37 -24.33 17.22
N GLY A 103 -13.74 -25.32 16.67
CA GLY A 103 -14.23 -26.01 15.47
C GLY A 103 -15.38 -27.00 15.67
#